data_06fb9ceb5cee071ff86c2bb1eb0db71e
#
_entry.id   06fb9ceb5cee071ff86c2bb1eb0db71e
#
_cell.length_a   1.000
_cell.length_b   1.000
_cell.length_c   1.000
_cell.angle_alpha   90.00
_cell.angle_beta   90.00
_cell.angle_gamma   90.00
#
_symmetry.space_group_name_H-M   'P 1'
#
loop_
_entity.id
_entity.type
_entity.pdbx_description
1 polymer ?
#
loop_
_entity_poly.entity_id
_entity_poly.type
_entity_poly.pdbx_seq_one_letter_code
_entity_poly.pdbx_strand_id
1 'polypeptide(L)'
;MAEWLASIMPNVVDYSGKFWSSCQATMQMFLIAGGFTLIFGSIFGVLLTVTKKGGIAENRFLYVLVNTVTNVFRSIPFVILLIFLIPLTRAIVGTAIGVKGAIVPLVFGAVPFFTRQVEAALANVSPGKVEAAASMGSGKLGIIFRVYLHEAVPDLIRAVTITAISLIGLTTMAGAVGAGGIGSFAINYGQNLHHQDIVNVCVVVLLLFVSVIQGLGNSLSRRTTNRSLFQHKVETK
;
A
#
# COMPACT_ATOMS: atom_id res chain seq x y z
N MET A 1 5.93 25.02 27.15
CA MET A 1 5.68 23.86 26.28
C MET A 1 6.96 23.04 26.04
N ALA A 2 8.10 23.66 25.67
CA ALA A 2 9.36 22.95 25.48
C ALA A 2 9.90 22.26 26.77
N GLU A 3 9.82 22.91 27.91
CA GLU A 3 10.26 22.34 29.20
C GLU A 3 9.40 21.15 29.65
N TRP A 4 8.09 21.20 29.42
CA TRP A 4 7.20 20.07 29.71
C TRP A 4 7.48 18.87 28.81
N LEU A 5 7.72 19.08 27.52
CA LEU A 5 8.14 18.01 26.61
C LEU A 5 9.49 17.41 27.03
N ALA A 6 10.46 18.23 27.42
CA ALA A 6 11.76 17.77 27.89
C ALA A 6 11.68 16.96 29.19
N SER A 7 10.65 17.17 30.04
CA SER A 7 10.45 16.37 31.27
C SER A 7 9.86 14.99 31.00
N ILE A 8 9.06 14.84 29.92
CA ILE A 8 8.40 13.55 29.60
C ILE A 8 9.20 12.73 28.59
N MET A 9 9.89 13.38 27.67
CA MET A 9 10.64 12.73 26.58
C MET A 9 12.01 13.40 26.33
N PRO A 10 12.91 13.40 27.34
CA PRO A 10 14.17 14.12 27.27
C PRO A 10 15.05 13.67 26.09
N ASN A 11 15.15 12.35 25.87
CA ASN A 11 15.99 11.81 24.81
C ASN A 11 15.44 12.13 23.40
N VAL A 12 14.12 12.24 23.23
CA VAL A 12 13.55 12.68 21.92
C VAL A 12 13.91 14.13 21.61
N VAL A 13 13.97 14.99 22.62
CA VAL A 13 14.40 16.40 22.45
C VAL A 13 15.86 16.45 22.07
N ASP A 14 16.74 15.67 22.74
CA ASP A 14 18.18 15.61 22.43
C ASP A 14 18.44 15.08 21.02
N TYR A 15 17.68 14.10 20.55
CA TYR A 15 17.81 13.53 19.20
C TYR A 15 16.78 14.10 18.20
N SER A 16 16.18 15.26 18.45
CA SER A 16 15.10 15.85 17.64
C SER A 16 15.45 15.97 16.16
N GLY A 17 16.67 16.38 15.81
CA GLY A 17 17.12 16.45 14.41
C GLY A 17 17.12 15.08 13.70
N LYS A 18 17.51 14.02 14.42
CA LYS A 18 17.47 12.63 13.90
C LYS A 18 16.04 12.12 13.79
N PHE A 19 15.19 12.46 14.75
CA PHE A 19 13.77 12.13 14.72
C PHE A 19 13.09 12.70 13.47
N TRP A 20 13.25 14.00 13.19
CA TRP A 20 12.64 14.63 12.00
C TRP A 20 13.19 14.07 10.70
N SER A 21 14.49 13.83 10.60
CA SER A 21 15.08 13.19 9.41
C SER A 21 14.55 11.78 9.20
N SER A 22 14.26 11.04 10.28
CA SER A 22 13.67 9.70 10.22
C SER A 22 12.19 9.75 9.80
N CYS A 23 11.43 10.74 10.26
CA CYS A 23 10.06 10.98 9.78
C CYS A 23 10.04 11.27 8.28
N GLN A 24 10.94 12.13 7.80
CA GLN A 24 11.07 12.45 6.37
C GLN A 24 11.46 11.21 5.55
N ALA A 25 12.40 10.40 6.02
CA ALA A 25 12.81 9.17 5.35
C ALA A 25 11.65 8.16 5.24
N THR A 26 10.86 7.98 6.31
CA THR A 26 9.67 7.13 6.27
C THR A 26 8.64 7.66 5.26
N MET A 27 8.38 8.97 5.26
CA MET A 27 7.45 9.59 4.32
C MET A 27 7.91 9.44 2.86
N GLN A 28 9.20 9.61 2.58
CA GLN A 28 9.77 9.41 1.25
C GLN A 28 9.60 7.96 0.78
N MET A 29 9.95 6.97 1.63
CA MET A 29 9.74 5.55 1.33
C MET A 29 8.26 5.27 1.05
N PHE A 30 7.37 5.76 1.91
CA PHE A 30 5.92 5.58 1.80
C PHE A 30 5.35 6.15 0.50
N LEU A 31 5.69 7.40 0.16
CA LEU A 31 5.17 8.06 -1.04
C LEU A 31 5.71 7.44 -2.33
N ILE A 32 7.01 7.17 -2.39
CA ILE A 32 7.63 6.64 -3.61
C ILE A 32 7.20 5.19 -3.83
N ALA A 33 7.39 4.31 -2.83
CA ALA A 33 6.99 2.92 -2.96
C ALA A 33 5.47 2.76 -3.09
N GLY A 34 4.69 3.61 -2.39
CA GLY A 34 3.23 3.67 -2.51
C GLY A 34 2.77 4.04 -3.91
N GLY A 35 3.36 5.07 -4.53
CA GLY A 35 3.06 5.47 -5.90
C GLY A 35 3.26 4.33 -6.90
N PHE A 36 4.43 3.67 -6.86
CA PHE A 36 4.68 2.49 -7.70
C PHE A 36 3.73 1.34 -7.40
N THR A 37 3.42 1.11 -6.12
CA THR A 37 2.47 0.06 -5.70
C THR A 37 1.09 0.30 -6.27
N LEU A 38 0.58 1.52 -6.21
CA LEU A 38 -0.73 1.87 -6.76
C LEU A 38 -0.77 1.67 -8.28
N ILE A 39 0.27 2.07 -8.99
CA ILE A 39 0.32 1.92 -10.46
C ILE A 39 0.38 0.44 -10.84
N PHE A 40 1.43 -0.26 -10.43
CA PHE A 40 1.64 -1.65 -10.87
C PHE A 40 0.61 -2.61 -10.30
N GLY A 41 0.23 -2.44 -9.02
CA GLY A 41 -0.76 -3.31 -8.38
C GLY A 41 -2.16 -3.14 -8.98
N SER A 42 -2.56 -1.92 -9.40
CA SER A 42 -3.79 -1.71 -10.14
C SER A 42 -3.76 -2.41 -11.50
N ILE A 43 -2.68 -2.27 -12.25
CA ILE A 43 -2.51 -2.92 -13.56
C ILE A 43 -2.61 -4.44 -13.41
N PHE A 44 -1.86 -5.03 -12.49
CA PHE A 44 -1.87 -6.48 -12.28
C PHE A 44 -3.20 -6.99 -11.72
N GLY A 45 -3.85 -6.25 -10.81
CA GLY A 45 -5.17 -6.61 -10.28
C GLY A 45 -6.27 -6.59 -11.34
N VAL A 46 -6.26 -5.58 -12.21
CA VAL A 46 -7.15 -5.54 -13.37
C VAL A 46 -6.86 -6.71 -14.31
N LEU A 47 -5.58 -6.95 -14.64
CA LEU A 47 -5.18 -8.07 -15.50
C LEU A 47 -5.69 -9.41 -14.95
N LEU A 48 -5.52 -9.70 -13.67
CA LEU A 48 -6.03 -10.92 -13.05
C LEU A 48 -7.55 -11.04 -13.20
N THR A 49 -8.27 -9.95 -12.97
CA THR A 49 -9.73 -9.94 -13.06
C THR A 49 -10.24 -10.20 -14.47
N VAL A 50 -9.64 -9.55 -15.48
CA VAL A 50 -10.14 -9.64 -16.86
C VAL A 50 -9.67 -10.89 -17.59
N THR A 51 -8.51 -11.47 -17.21
CA THR A 51 -7.93 -12.64 -17.87
C THR A 51 -8.29 -13.97 -17.25
N LYS A 52 -8.94 -13.97 -16.06
CA LYS A 52 -9.43 -15.20 -15.42
C LYS A 52 -10.42 -15.97 -16.32
N LYS A 53 -10.67 -17.23 -16.02
CA LYS A 53 -11.67 -18.06 -16.71
C LYS A 53 -13.05 -17.40 -16.62
N GLY A 54 -13.71 -17.21 -17.76
CA GLY A 54 -14.99 -16.48 -17.87
C GLY A 54 -14.85 -14.95 -17.77
N GLY A 55 -13.63 -14.41 -17.79
CA GLY A 55 -13.40 -12.96 -17.84
C GLY A 55 -13.57 -12.37 -19.23
N ILE A 56 -13.77 -11.05 -19.32
CA ILE A 56 -14.02 -10.32 -20.59
C ILE A 56 -12.86 -10.40 -21.59
N ALA A 57 -11.66 -10.75 -21.14
CA ALA A 57 -10.46 -10.91 -21.97
C ALA A 57 -9.71 -12.19 -21.56
N GLU A 58 -10.45 -13.30 -21.41
CA GLU A 58 -9.93 -14.57 -20.94
C GLU A 58 -8.60 -14.93 -21.65
N ASN A 59 -7.55 -15.12 -20.85
CA ASN A 59 -6.24 -15.56 -21.32
C ASN A 59 -5.56 -16.37 -20.21
N ARG A 60 -5.63 -17.68 -20.32
CA ARG A 60 -5.10 -18.61 -19.31
C ARG A 60 -3.60 -18.43 -19.05
N PHE A 61 -2.81 -18.20 -20.10
CA PHE A 61 -1.37 -18.04 -19.95
C PHE A 61 -1.02 -16.78 -19.14
N LEU A 62 -1.61 -15.64 -19.51
CA LEU A 62 -1.37 -14.36 -18.84
C LEU A 62 -1.88 -14.40 -17.38
N TYR A 63 -3.07 -14.99 -17.16
CA TYR A 63 -3.59 -15.20 -15.82
C TYR A 63 -2.65 -16.03 -14.94
N VAL A 64 -2.22 -17.21 -15.42
CA VAL A 64 -1.33 -18.10 -14.66
C VAL A 64 -0.01 -17.42 -14.37
N LEU A 65 0.57 -16.73 -15.34
CA LEU A 65 1.85 -16.01 -15.16
C LEU A 65 1.75 -14.96 -14.05
N VAL A 66 0.80 -14.00 -14.16
CA VAL A 66 0.63 -12.92 -13.18
C VAL A 66 0.23 -13.48 -11.82
N ASN A 67 -0.67 -14.46 -11.79
CA ASN A 67 -1.11 -15.12 -10.57
C ASN A 67 0.04 -15.81 -9.83
N THR A 68 0.88 -16.57 -10.56
CA THR A 68 2.03 -17.29 -9.97
C THR A 68 3.06 -16.32 -9.43
N VAL A 69 3.46 -15.31 -10.22
CA VAL A 69 4.41 -14.27 -9.78
C VAL A 69 3.89 -13.56 -8.51
N THR A 70 2.63 -13.14 -8.53
CA THR A 70 1.99 -12.49 -7.36
C THR A 70 2.04 -13.39 -6.12
N ASN A 71 1.72 -14.68 -6.26
CA ASN A 71 1.71 -15.62 -5.13
C ASN A 71 3.11 -15.92 -4.61
N VAL A 72 4.10 -16.09 -5.49
CA VAL A 72 5.50 -16.34 -5.11
C VAL A 72 6.01 -15.19 -4.24
N PHE A 73 5.89 -13.94 -4.69
CA PHE A 73 6.38 -12.80 -3.91
C PHE A 73 5.62 -12.60 -2.59
N ARG A 74 4.32 -12.91 -2.53
CA ARG A 74 3.55 -12.86 -1.28
C ARG A 74 3.92 -13.95 -0.28
N SER A 75 4.45 -15.07 -0.75
CA SER A 75 4.85 -16.18 0.12
C SER A 75 6.20 -15.95 0.80
N ILE A 76 7.00 -14.99 0.32
CA ILE A 76 8.30 -14.68 0.91
C ILE A 76 8.13 -13.68 2.05
N PRO A 77 8.58 -13.96 3.28
CA PRO A 77 8.60 -12.99 4.36
C PRO A 77 9.37 -11.74 3.95
N PHE A 78 8.82 -10.55 4.23
CA PHE A 78 9.36 -9.29 3.71
C PHE A 78 10.84 -9.06 4.07
N VAL A 79 11.26 -9.40 5.29
CA VAL A 79 12.66 -9.25 5.71
C VAL A 79 13.59 -10.11 4.85
N ILE A 80 13.17 -11.34 4.51
CA ILE A 80 13.92 -12.23 3.63
C ILE A 80 13.93 -11.70 2.20
N LEU A 81 12.79 -11.20 1.72
CA LEU A 81 12.66 -10.57 0.41
C LEU A 81 13.60 -9.38 0.26
N LEU A 82 13.72 -8.55 1.30
CA LEU A 82 14.61 -7.40 1.33
C LEU A 82 16.07 -7.82 1.14
N ILE A 83 16.52 -8.85 1.84
CA ILE A 83 17.87 -9.40 1.72
C ILE A 83 18.08 -10.04 0.35
N PHE A 84 17.11 -10.83 -0.11
CA PHE A 84 17.15 -11.50 -1.41
C PHE A 84 17.28 -10.53 -2.57
N LEU A 85 16.63 -9.37 -2.48
CA LEU A 85 16.63 -8.33 -3.53
C LEU A 85 17.84 -7.39 -3.48
N ILE A 86 18.79 -7.54 -2.55
CA ILE A 86 19.99 -6.68 -2.47
C ILE A 86 20.74 -6.58 -3.81
N PRO A 87 21.05 -7.70 -4.53
CA PRO A 87 21.76 -7.60 -5.80
C PRO A 87 20.97 -6.83 -6.86
N LEU A 88 19.67 -7.09 -6.96
CA LEU A 88 18.78 -6.39 -7.89
C LEU A 88 18.66 -4.91 -7.54
N THR A 89 18.50 -4.60 -6.26
CA THR A 89 18.42 -3.22 -5.77
C THR A 89 19.67 -2.43 -6.10
N ARG A 90 20.86 -3.02 -5.88
CA ARG A 90 22.13 -2.39 -6.27
C ARG A 90 22.25 -2.17 -7.77
N ALA A 91 21.77 -3.09 -8.58
CA ALA A 91 21.79 -2.95 -10.04
C ALA A 91 20.87 -1.82 -10.52
N ILE A 92 19.71 -1.59 -9.87
CA ILE A 92 18.73 -0.57 -10.28
C ILE A 92 19.06 0.81 -9.71
N VAL A 93 19.39 0.87 -8.41
CA VAL A 93 19.49 2.15 -7.65
C VAL A 93 20.91 2.49 -7.22
N GLY A 94 21.86 1.61 -7.46
CA GLY A 94 23.30 1.80 -7.11
C GLY A 94 23.62 1.52 -5.63
N THR A 95 22.64 1.38 -4.75
CA THR A 95 22.83 1.15 -3.31
C THR A 95 21.76 0.23 -2.76
N ALA A 96 22.08 -0.53 -1.70
CA ALA A 96 21.12 -1.32 -0.95
C ALA A 96 20.80 -0.72 0.44
N ILE A 97 21.37 0.46 0.76
CA ILE A 97 21.25 1.10 2.07
C ILE A 97 20.48 2.41 1.93
N GLY A 98 19.81 2.82 3.02
CA GLY A 98 19.03 4.05 3.08
C GLY A 98 17.72 3.99 2.29
N VAL A 99 17.04 5.12 2.20
CA VAL A 99 15.73 5.26 1.55
C VAL A 99 15.73 4.70 0.13
N LYS A 100 16.73 5.07 -0.67
CA LYS A 100 16.83 4.61 -2.07
C LYS A 100 16.92 3.07 -2.15
N GLY A 101 17.72 2.45 -1.28
CA GLY A 101 17.89 1.00 -1.23
C GLY A 101 16.65 0.23 -0.79
N ALA A 102 15.75 0.88 -0.05
CA ALA A 102 14.51 0.24 0.42
C ALA A 102 13.38 0.26 -0.62
N ILE A 103 13.39 1.18 -1.59
CA ILE A 103 12.27 1.38 -2.52
C ILE A 103 11.98 0.11 -3.32
N VAL A 104 13.01 -0.52 -3.89
CA VAL A 104 12.84 -1.73 -4.73
C VAL A 104 12.17 -2.87 -3.93
N PRO A 105 12.72 -3.31 -2.79
CA PRO A 105 12.07 -4.37 -1.99
C PRO A 105 10.67 -3.98 -1.49
N LEU A 106 10.44 -2.71 -1.11
CA LEU A 106 9.11 -2.24 -0.70
C LEU A 106 8.10 -2.37 -1.82
N VAL A 107 8.46 -2.02 -3.05
CA VAL A 107 7.60 -2.19 -4.23
C VAL A 107 7.31 -3.67 -4.48
N PHE A 108 8.34 -4.53 -4.48
CA PHE A 108 8.17 -5.98 -4.69
C PHE A 108 7.34 -6.65 -3.58
N GLY A 109 7.37 -6.13 -2.35
CA GLY A 109 6.52 -6.61 -1.25
C GLY A 109 5.09 -6.09 -1.32
N ALA A 110 4.91 -4.81 -1.64
CA ALA A 110 3.61 -4.16 -1.60
C ALA A 110 2.76 -4.36 -2.87
N VAL A 111 3.38 -4.40 -4.06
CA VAL A 111 2.66 -4.59 -5.34
C VAL A 111 1.84 -5.90 -5.35
N PRO A 112 2.40 -7.08 -5.02
CA PRO A 112 1.63 -8.31 -5.01
C PRO A 112 0.49 -8.29 -3.97
N PHE A 113 0.69 -7.62 -2.84
CA PHE A 113 -0.35 -7.44 -1.84
C PHE A 113 -1.50 -6.59 -2.39
N PHE A 114 -1.19 -5.42 -2.95
CA PHE A 114 -2.20 -4.52 -3.53
C PHE A 114 -2.90 -5.13 -4.75
N THR A 115 -2.19 -5.88 -5.59
CA THR A 115 -2.76 -6.64 -6.71
C THR A 115 -3.94 -7.50 -6.26
N ARG A 116 -3.80 -8.23 -5.14
CA ARG A 116 -4.89 -9.06 -4.59
C ARG A 116 -6.03 -8.25 -4.01
N GLN A 117 -5.74 -7.10 -3.40
CA GLN A 117 -6.77 -6.20 -2.90
C GLN A 117 -7.61 -5.64 -4.06
N VAL A 118 -6.95 -5.25 -5.17
CA VAL A 118 -7.64 -4.77 -6.37
C VAL A 118 -8.46 -5.89 -7.02
N GLU A 119 -7.90 -7.08 -7.19
CA GLU A 119 -8.63 -8.25 -7.72
C GLU A 119 -9.88 -8.54 -6.88
N ALA A 120 -9.76 -8.53 -5.56
CA ALA A 120 -10.90 -8.75 -4.66
C ALA A 120 -11.95 -7.64 -4.77
N ALA A 121 -11.53 -6.38 -4.88
CA ALA A 121 -12.45 -5.25 -5.07
C ALA A 121 -13.23 -5.37 -6.39
N LEU A 122 -12.56 -5.72 -7.48
CA LEU A 122 -13.19 -5.89 -8.80
C LEU A 122 -14.08 -7.15 -8.87
N ALA A 123 -13.79 -8.18 -8.07
CA ALA A 123 -14.61 -9.38 -8.01
C ALA A 123 -16.01 -9.14 -7.38
N ASN A 124 -16.17 -8.06 -6.61
CA ASN A 124 -17.44 -7.65 -6.02
C ASN A 124 -18.40 -6.99 -7.03
N VAL A 125 -17.91 -6.62 -8.22
CA VAL A 125 -18.76 -6.04 -9.26
C VAL A 125 -19.72 -7.09 -9.81
N SER A 126 -21.01 -6.76 -9.85
CA SER A 126 -22.05 -7.68 -10.33
C SER A 126 -21.80 -8.15 -11.76
N PRO A 127 -21.77 -9.47 -12.02
CA PRO A 127 -21.61 -10.00 -13.37
C PRO A 127 -22.67 -9.50 -14.36
N GLY A 128 -23.92 -9.31 -13.91
CA GLY A 128 -25.01 -8.80 -14.75
C GLY A 128 -24.75 -7.40 -15.31
N LYS A 129 -24.04 -6.51 -14.56
CA LYS A 129 -23.64 -5.19 -15.08
C LYS A 129 -22.60 -5.31 -16.19
N VAL A 130 -21.68 -6.27 -16.05
CA VAL A 130 -20.65 -6.56 -17.05
C VAL A 130 -21.29 -7.13 -18.32
N GLU A 131 -22.21 -8.08 -18.18
CA GLU A 131 -22.95 -8.70 -19.28
C GLU A 131 -23.84 -7.69 -20.00
N ALA A 132 -24.55 -6.83 -19.27
CA ALA A 132 -25.37 -5.76 -19.85
C ALA A 132 -24.52 -4.79 -20.68
N ALA A 133 -23.37 -4.36 -20.18
CA ALA A 133 -22.46 -3.50 -20.91
C ALA A 133 -21.90 -4.17 -22.17
N ALA A 134 -21.57 -5.46 -22.10
CA ALA A 134 -21.12 -6.24 -23.24
C ALA A 134 -22.23 -6.37 -24.31
N SER A 135 -23.47 -6.63 -23.88
CA SER A 135 -24.65 -6.73 -24.78
C SER A 135 -24.98 -5.40 -25.47
N MET A 136 -24.68 -4.28 -24.82
CA MET A 136 -24.78 -2.94 -25.43
C MET A 136 -23.62 -2.59 -26.36
N GLY A 137 -22.73 -3.53 -26.67
CA GLY A 137 -21.61 -3.32 -27.59
C GLY A 137 -20.42 -2.61 -27.00
N SER A 138 -20.31 -2.47 -25.67
CA SER A 138 -19.14 -1.87 -25.03
C SER A 138 -17.90 -2.73 -25.26
N GLY A 139 -16.83 -2.12 -25.78
CA GLY A 139 -15.53 -2.79 -25.93
C GLY A 139 -14.88 -3.11 -24.59
N LYS A 140 -13.91 -4.04 -24.57
CA LYS A 140 -13.22 -4.51 -23.35
C LYS A 140 -12.68 -3.38 -22.47
N LEU A 141 -12.02 -2.38 -23.06
CA LEU A 141 -11.53 -1.20 -22.32
C LEU A 141 -12.68 -0.37 -21.73
N GLY A 142 -13.77 -0.21 -22.48
CA GLY A 142 -14.97 0.47 -22.00
C GLY A 142 -15.54 -0.22 -20.75
N ILE A 143 -15.62 -1.55 -20.73
CA ILE A 143 -16.10 -2.34 -19.59
C ILE A 143 -15.13 -2.18 -18.41
N ILE A 144 -13.80 -2.21 -18.63
CA ILE A 144 -12.82 -2.03 -17.54
C ILE A 144 -13.00 -0.66 -16.87
N PHE A 145 -12.98 0.42 -17.65
CA PHE A 145 -12.96 1.77 -17.07
C PHE A 145 -14.34 2.25 -16.60
N ARG A 146 -15.43 1.93 -17.33
CA ARG A 146 -16.77 2.44 -17.06
C ARG A 146 -17.59 1.53 -16.15
N VAL A 147 -17.29 0.22 -16.12
CA VAL A 147 -18.04 -0.73 -15.27
C VAL A 147 -17.15 -1.18 -14.11
N TYR A 148 -16.08 -1.94 -14.35
CA TYR A 148 -15.29 -2.51 -13.26
C TYR A 148 -14.73 -1.44 -12.33
N LEU A 149 -13.94 -0.49 -12.84
CA LEU A 149 -13.28 0.51 -12.00
C LEU A 149 -14.29 1.49 -11.39
N HIS A 150 -15.34 1.86 -12.13
CA HIS A 150 -16.34 2.82 -11.64
C HIS A 150 -17.18 2.22 -10.49
N GLU A 151 -17.66 1.01 -10.66
CA GLU A 151 -18.47 0.32 -9.64
C GLU A 151 -17.66 -0.06 -8.41
N ALA A 152 -16.39 -0.44 -8.59
CA ALA A 152 -15.51 -0.86 -7.51
C ALA A 152 -14.87 0.31 -6.72
N VAL A 153 -15.14 1.58 -7.05
CA VAL A 153 -14.51 2.74 -6.40
C VAL A 153 -14.52 2.66 -4.86
N PRO A 154 -15.61 2.35 -4.17
CA PRO A 154 -15.62 2.25 -2.71
C PRO A 154 -14.67 1.16 -2.18
N ASP A 155 -14.66 0.00 -2.84
CA ASP A 155 -13.81 -1.13 -2.45
C ASP A 155 -12.34 -0.89 -2.81
N LEU A 156 -12.07 -0.20 -3.92
CA LEU A 156 -10.71 0.24 -4.29
C LEU A 156 -10.15 1.24 -3.28
N ILE A 157 -10.96 2.17 -2.77
CA ILE A 157 -10.54 3.09 -1.69
C ILE A 157 -10.16 2.31 -0.44
N ARG A 158 -10.93 1.28 -0.07
CA ARG A 158 -10.59 0.39 1.05
C ARG A 158 -9.29 -0.37 0.79
N ALA A 159 -9.13 -0.92 -0.43
CA ALA A 159 -7.91 -1.61 -0.85
C ALA A 159 -6.67 -0.71 -0.72
N VAL A 160 -6.75 0.54 -1.19
CA VAL A 160 -5.68 1.54 -1.05
C VAL A 160 -5.39 1.82 0.42
N THR A 161 -6.42 2.00 1.24
CA THR A 161 -6.27 2.29 2.67
C THR A 161 -5.55 1.16 3.40
N ILE A 162 -5.99 -0.09 3.19
CA ILE A 162 -5.36 -1.28 3.81
C ILE A 162 -3.92 -1.42 3.35
N THR A 163 -3.66 -1.20 2.07
CA THR A 163 -2.30 -1.28 1.52
C THR A 163 -1.39 -0.17 2.05
N ALA A 164 -1.90 1.04 2.20
CA ALA A 164 -1.15 2.15 2.78
C ALA A 164 -0.74 1.86 4.23
N ILE A 165 -1.65 1.32 5.05
CA ILE A 165 -1.34 0.90 6.42
C ILE A 165 -0.28 -0.21 6.43
N SER A 166 -0.45 -1.23 5.58
CA SER A 166 0.52 -2.32 5.44
C SER A 166 1.90 -1.81 5.03
N LEU A 167 1.95 -0.86 4.09
CA LEU A 167 3.19 -0.27 3.60
C LEU A 167 3.97 0.48 4.71
N ILE A 168 3.29 1.15 5.64
CA ILE A 168 3.93 1.75 6.83
C ILE A 168 4.64 0.67 7.65
N GLY A 169 3.99 -0.47 7.87
CA GLY A 169 4.61 -1.61 8.55
C GLY A 169 5.85 -2.11 7.82
N LEU A 170 5.79 -2.22 6.49
CA LEU A 170 6.94 -2.61 5.66
C LEU A 170 8.09 -1.59 5.73
N THR A 171 7.80 -0.28 5.72
CA THR A 171 8.85 0.75 5.87
C THR A 171 9.53 0.68 7.23
N THR A 172 8.78 0.35 8.28
CA THR A 172 9.34 0.16 9.64
C THR A 172 10.26 -1.06 9.67
N MET A 173 9.87 -2.19 9.06
CA MET A 173 10.70 -3.38 8.92
C MET A 173 11.96 -3.12 8.08
N ALA A 174 11.84 -2.37 6.97
CA ALA A 174 12.98 -1.96 6.18
C ALA A 174 13.95 -1.10 7.00
N GLY A 175 13.44 -0.25 7.88
CA GLY A 175 14.23 0.53 8.83
C GLY A 175 15.11 -0.31 9.74
N ALA A 176 14.64 -1.46 10.19
CA ALA A 176 15.41 -2.42 11.00
C ALA A 176 16.64 -2.99 10.27
N VAL A 177 16.62 -2.98 8.93
CA VAL A 177 17.66 -3.56 8.08
C VAL A 177 18.50 -2.46 7.36
N GLY A 178 18.47 -1.23 7.89
CA GLY A 178 19.36 -0.16 7.42
C GLY A 178 18.77 0.80 6.38
N ALA A 179 17.44 0.74 6.14
CA ALA A 179 16.75 1.68 5.26
C ALA A 179 16.62 3.11 5.83
N GLY A 180 16.85 3.26 7.14
CA GLY A 180 16.52 4.50 7.83
C GLY A 180 15.03 4.58 8.22
N GLY A 181 14.55 5.80 8.49
CA GLY A 181 13.17 6.04 8.89
C GLY A 181 12.89 5.80 10.38
N ILE A 182 11.61 5.91 10.77
CA ILE A 182 11.16 5.80 12.16
C ILE A 182 11.52 4.41 12.76
N GLY A 183 11.46 3.34 11.97
CA GLY A 183 11.85 2.01 12.44
C GLY A 183 13.33 1.93 12.83
N SER A 184 14.22 2.49 12.01
CA SER A 184 15.65 2.59 12.33
C SER A 184 15.91 3.48 13.55
N PHE A 185 15.19 4.58 13.67
CA PHE A 185 15.31 5.50 14.81
C PHE A 185 14.89 4.83 16.11
N ALA A 186 13.77 4.11 16.12
CA ALA A 186 13.29 3.37 17.29
C ALA A 186 14.29 2.30 17.76
N ILE A 187 14.96 1.62 16.84
CA ILE A 187 15.96 0.59 17.18
C ILE A 187 17.26 1.24 17.63
N ASN A 188 17.84 2.15 16.82
CA ASN A 188 19.19 2.64 17.08
C ASN A 188 19.25 3.61 18.26
N TYR A 189 18.26 4.48 18.44
CA TYR A 189 18.26 5.48 19.51
C TYR A 189 17.33 5.11 20.67
N GLY A 190 16.31 4.28 20.41
CA GLY A 190 15.41 3.79 21.46
C GLY A 190 15.93 2.51 22.08
N GLN A 191 15.86 1.40 21.36
CA GLN A 191 16.15 0.07 21.89
C GLN A 191 17.63 -0.10 22.26
N ASN A 192 18.56 0.25 21.37
CA ASN A 192 20.01 0.03 21.59
C ASN A 192 20.58 0.92 22.66
N LEU A 193 20.04 2.12 22.88
CA LEU A 193 20.47 3.06 23.92
C LEU A 193 19.58 2.99 25.18
N HIS A 194 18.62 2.08 25.23
CA HIS A 194 17.68 1.90 26.35
C HIS A 194 16.83 3.14 26.67
N HIS A 195 16.55 3.98 25.65
CA HIS A 195 15.71 5.17 25.76
C HIS A 195 14.25 4.81 25.44
N GLN A 196 13.50 4.35 26.46
CA GLN A 196 12.11 3.91 26.29
C GLN A 196 11.17 5.03 25.82
N ASP A 197 11.44 6.28 26.19
CA ASP A 197 10.67 7.45 25.73
C ASP A 197 10.71 7.60 24.21
N ILE A 198 11.86 7.36 23.56
CA ILE A 198 11.98 7.35 22.10
C ILE A 198 11.10 6.27 21.47
N VAL A 199 11.13 5.05 22.01
CA VAL A 199 10.28 3.95 21.50
C VAL A 199 8.81 4.32 21.62
N ASN A 200 8.39 4.84 22.78
CA ASN A 200 7.00 5.25 23.02
C ASN A 200 6.55 6.34 22.04
N VAL A 201 7.39 7.35 21.79
CA VAL A 201 7.09 8.42 20.84
C VAL A 201 6.98 7.88 19.39
N CYS A 202 7.88 6.97 18.99
CA CYS A 202 7.78 6.31 17.68
C CYS A 202 6.45 5.56 17.52
N VAL A 203 6.02 4.83 18.55
CA VAL A 203 4.72 4.13 18.54
C VAL A 203 3.56 5.12 18.39
N VAL A 204 3.54 6.19 19.18
CA VAL A 204 2.48 7.21 19.13
C VAL A 204 2.42 7.86 17.73
N VAL A 205 3.58 8.24 17.17
CA VAL A 205 3.66 8.87 15.85
C VAL A 205 3.15 7.92 14.75
N LEU A 206 3.54 6.66 14.79
CA LEU A 206 3.04 5.66 13.82
C LEU A 206 1.55 5.41 13.98
N LEU A 207 1.03 5.33 15.21
CA LEU A 207 -0.40 5.20 15.49
C LEU A 207 -1.19 6.39 14.94
N LEU A 208 -0.70 7.61 15.15
CA LEU A 208 -1.35 8.83 14.61
C LEU A 208 -1.34 8.80 13.08
N PHE A 209 -0.22 8.44 12.47
CA PHE A 209 -0.11 8.37 11.02
C PHE A 209 -1.07 7.33 10.41
N VAL A 210 -1.13 6.13 10.99
CA VAL A 210 -2.08 5.07 10.59
C VAL A 210 -3.52 5.52 10.81
N SER A 211 -3.83 6.15 11.95
CA SER A 211 -5.18 6.63 12.26
C SER A 211 -5.67 7.70 11.27
N VAL A 212 -4.79 8.61 10.85
CA VAL A 212 -5.11 9.61 9.82
C VAL A 212 -5.43 8.94 8.49
N ILE A 213 -4.59 8.00 8.03
CA ILE A 213 -4.83 7.25 6.79
C ILE A 213 -6.15 6.50 6.86
N GLN A 214 -6.41 5.81 7.95
CA GLN A 214 -7.65 5.04 8.15
C GLN A 214 -8.88 5.95 8.21
N GLY A 215 -8.79 7.08 8.90
CA GLY A 215 -9.87 8.07 8.97
C GLY A 215 -10.20 8.66 7.60
N LEU A 216 -9.19 9.06 6.84
CA LEU A 216 -9.36 9.56 5.47
C LEU A 216 -9.95 8.50 4.54
N GLY A 217 -9.42 7.28 4.57
CA GLY A 217 -9.90 6.17 3.74
C GLY A 217 -11.36 5.82 4.04
N ASN A 218 -11.73 5.70 5.33
CA ASN A 218 -13.09 5.42 5.73
C ASN A 218 -14.06 6.55 5.33
N SER A 219 -13.65 7.80 5.48
CA SER A 219 -14.46 8.97 5.09
C SER A 219 -14.71 8.99 3.58
N LEU A 220 -13.66 8.76 2.77
CA LEU A 220 -13.77 8.71 1.32
C LEU A 220 -14.64 7.53 0.84
N SER A 221 -14.43 6.33 1.40
CA SER A 221 -15.20 5.14 1.05
C SER A 221 -16.70 5.34 1.37
N ARG A 222 -17.04 5.92 2.53
CA ARG A 222 -18.44 6.19 2.91
C ARG A 222 -19.10 7.20 1.97
N ARG A 223 -18.40 8.24 1.56
CA ARG A 223 -18.94 9.26 0.63
C ARG A 223 -19.27 8.68 -0.73
N THR A 224 -18.43 7.76 -1.23
CA THR A 224 -18.66 7.09 -2.53
C THR A 224 -19.76 6.06 -2.46
N THR A 225 -19.86 5.28 -1.37
CA THR A 225 -20.96 4.31 -1.16
C THR A 225 -22.32 5.01 -1.07
N ASN A 226 -22.41 6.12 -0.35
CA ASN A 226 -23.69 6.86 -0.23
C ASN A 226 -24.15 7.42 -1.59
N ARG A 227 -23.24 7.88 -2.44
CA ARG A 227 -23.60 8.34 -3.80
C ARG A 227 -24.20 7.22 -4.66
N SER A 228 -23.65 6.02 -4.62
CA SER A 228 -24.18 4.88 -5.38
C SER A 228 -25.56 4.45 -4.92
N LEU A 229 -25.84 4.50 -3.61
CA LEU A 229 -27.16 4.20 -3.04
C LEU A 229 -28.24 5.25 -3.44
N PHE A 230 -27.86 6.54 -3.54
CA PHE A 230 -28.77 7.59 -4.01
C PHE A 230 -29.11 7.44 -5.50
N GLN A 231 -28.17 7.08 -6.33
CA GLN A 231 -28.41 6.83 -7.77
C GLN A 231 -29.36 5.66 -7.98
N HIS A 232 -29.19 4.55 -7.25
CA HIS A 232 -30.09 3.39 -7.33
C HIS A 232 -31.52 3.70 -6.88
N LYS A 233 -31.71 4.65 -5.96
CA LYS A 233 -33.05 5.06 -5.47
C LYS A 233 -33.79 5.98 -6.45
N VAL A 234 -33.09 6.63 -7.37
CA VAL A 234 -33.68 7.49 -8.42
C VAL A 234 -34.11 6.67 -9.63
N GLU A 235 -33.37 5.58 -9.96
CA GLU A 235 -33.70 4.69 -11.09
C GLU A 235 -34.86 3.75 -10.81
N THR A 236 -35.25 3.55 -9.53
CA THR A 236 -36.37 2.67 -9.12
C THR A 236 -37.67 3.42 -8.84
N LYS A 237 -37.77 4.71 -9.16
CA LYS A 237 -38.99 5.51 -9.17
C LYS A 237 -39.36 5.92 -10.60
#